data_f070203739bbe2790d44d8e85a599c35
#
_entry.id   f070203739bbe2790d44d8e85a599c35
#
_cell.length_a   1.000
_cell.length_b   1.000
_cell.length_c   1.000
_cell.angle_alpha   90.00
_cell.angle_beta   90.00
_cell.angle_gamma   90.00
#
_symmetry.space_group_name_H-M   'P 1'
#
loop_
_entity.id
_entity.type
_entity.pdbx_description
1 polymer ?
#
loop_
_entity_poly.entity_id
_entity_poly.type
_entity_poly.pdbx_seq_one_letter_code
_entity_poly.pdbx_strand_id
1 'polypeptide(L)'
;YALSLLRAGDPPDPLALQGLPAAAELLDEPGMTADPFHETTQAACCHGLKQRFPDRVLVMVHDQCAMACRHCTRKGLLGTADVVRTPSQVTQAVAWVRAHPQVREVLLSGGDPMLLSDRRLTGLVRAFACLPQLDAVRIGTRAPVTLPMRVTPELAHALGVSKKVWVNTQFNHV
;
A
#
# COMPACT_ATOMS: atom_id res chain seq x y z
N TYR A 1 -18.80 1.81 -5.29
CA TYR A 1 -18.42 1.68 -6.72
C TYR A 1 -18.17 0.24 -7.12
N ALA A 2 -17.15 -0.46 -6.56
CA ALA A 2 -16.84 -1.83 -6.98
C ALA A 2 -18.06 -2.77 -6.88
N LEU A 3 -18.84 -2.68 -5.79
CA LEU A 3 -20.06 -3.49 -5.63
C LEU A 3 -21.15 -3.16 -6.67
N SER A 4 -21.24 -1.91 -7.13
CA SER A 4 -22.25 -1.52 -8.13
C SER A 4 -21.93 -2.06 -9.54
N LEU A 5 -20.75 -2.60 -9.76
CA LEU A 5 -20.33 -3.21 -11.03
C LEU A 5 -20.58 -4.72 -11.05
N LEU A 6 -20.94 -5.35 -9.93
CA LEU A 6 -21.20 -6.78 -9.86
C LEU A 6 -22.45 -7.14 -10.66
N ARG A 7 -22.36 -8.21 -11.41
CA ARG A 7 -23.49 -8.79 -12.14
C ARG A 7 -24.17 -9.85 -11.27
N ALA A 8 -25.40 -9.61 -10.88
CA ALA A 8 -26.18 -10.57 -10.10
C ALA A 8 -26.48 -11.82 -10.93
N GLY A 9 -26.25 -13.00 -10.37
CA GLY A 9 -26.62 -14.27 -10.96
C GLY A 9 -25.60 -14.89 -11.93
N ASP A 10 -24.45 -14.27 -12.13
CA ASP A 10 -23.37 -14.80 -12.98
C ASP A 10 -22.22 -15.33 -12.09
N PRO A 11 -22.20 -16.59 -11.71
CA PRO A 11 -21.05 -17.17 -11.04
C PRO A 11 -20.04 -17.70 -12.10
N PRO A 12 -18.75 -17.45 -11.93
CA PRO A 12 -18.16 -16.54 -10.94
C PRO A 12 -17.83 -15.17 -11.56
N ASP A 13 -18.58 -14.12 -11.16
CA ASP A 13 -18.25 -12.75 -11.56
C ASP A 13 -16.80 -12.44 -11.19
N PRO A 14 -15.93 -12.07 -12.12
CA PRO A 14 -14.52 -11.86 -11.86
C PRO A 14 -14.25 -10.68 -10.90
N LEU A 15 -15.18 -9.71 -10.79
CA LEU A 15 -15.07 -8.64 -9.81
C LEU A 15 -15.44 -9.16 -8.40
N ALA A 16 -16.45 -10.01 -8.30
CA ALA A 16 -16.82 -10.68 -7.05
C ALA A 16 -15.66 -11.51 -6.50
N LEU A 17 -15.01 -12.30 -7.36
CA LEU A 17 -13.85 -13.12 -6.99
C LEU A 17 -12.67 -12.31 -6.42
N GLN A 18 -12.56 -11.02 -6.76
CA GLN A 18 -11.49 -10.17 -6.24
C GLN A 18 -11.76 -9.61 -4.85
N GLY A 19 -13.01 -9.49 -4.44
CA GLY A 19 -13.39 -8.75 -3.23
C GLY A 19 -14.28 -9.52 -2.24
N LEU A 20 -15.06 -10.50 -2.71
CA LEU A 20 -15.94 -11.28 -1.85
C LEU A 20 -15.22 -12.54 -1.34
N PRO A 21 -15.28 -12.83 -0.03
CA PRO A 21 -14.67 -14.03 0.52
C PRO A 21 -15.39 -15.29 0.01
N ALA A 22 -14.64 -16.36 -0.18
CA ALA A 22 -15.14 -17.67 -0.56
C ALA A 22 -14.89 -18.69 0.56
N ALA A 23 -15.78 -19.67 0.70
CA ALA A 23 -15.63 -20.73 1.71
C ALA A 23 -14.32 -21.52 1.55
N ALA A 24 -13.83 -21.66 0.32
CA ALA A 24 -12.54 -22.30 0.05
C ALA A 24 -11.33 -21.62 0.74
N GLU A 25 -11.45 -20.33 1.11
CA GLU A 25 -10.37 -19.64 1.84
C GLU A 25 -10.22 -20.07 3.30
N LEU A 26 -11.16 -20.88 3.82
CA LEU A 26 -11.10 -21.46 5.16
C LEU A 26 -10.35 -22.81 5.16
N LEU A 27 -9.99 -23.33 3.99
CA LEU A 27 -9.25 -24.57 3.86
C LEU A 27 -7.76 -24.28 4.00
N ASP A 28 -7.12 -24.97 4.94
CA ASP A 28 -5.66 -24.93 5.10
C ASP A 28 -5.02 -25.83 4.04
N GLU A 29 -4.27 -25.25 3.11
CA GLU A 29 -3.52 -25.98 2.11
C GLU A 29 -2.06 -26.19 2.58
N PRO A 30 -1.51 -27.40 2.45
CA PRO A 30 -0.12 -27.68 2.84
C PRO A 30 0.87 -26.74 2.14
N GLY A 31 1.75 -26.11 2.90
CA GLY A 31 2.75 -25.19 2.39
C GLY A 31 2.30 -23.74 2.24
N MET A 32 1.02 -23.43 2.51
CA MET A 32 0.55 -22.05 2.57
C MET A 32 0.86 -21.41 3.92
N THR A 33 1.16 -20.11 3.90
CA THR A 33 1.40 -19.33 5.11
C THR A 33 0.60 -18.03 5.08
N ALA A 34 0.11 -17.61 6.26
CA ALA A 34 -0.61 -16.35 6.41
C ALA A 34 0.29 -15.11 6.19
N ASP A 35 1.59 -15.26 6.33
CA ASP A 35 2.60 -14.20 6.12
C ASP A 35 3.69 -14.67 5.15
N PRO A 36 3.40 -14.71 3.84
CA PRO A 36 4.31 -15.25 2.83
C PRO A 36 5.60 -14.45 2.66
N PHE A 37 5.65 -13.23 3.20
CA PHE A 37 6.83 -12.36 3.13
C PHE A 37 7.53 -12.18 4.46
N HIS A 38 7.06 -12.87 5.52
CA HIS A 38 7.59 -12.76 6.87
C HIS A 38 7.63 -11.32 7.41
N GLU A 39 6.67 -10.49 6.99
CA GLU A 39 6.61 -9.07 7.36
C GLU A 39 6.27 -8.87 8.85
N THR A 40 5.60 -9.84 9.47
CA THR A 40 5.29 -9.83 10.92
C THR A 40 6.49 -10.17 11.79
N THR A 41 7.43 -10.99 11.28
CA THR A 41 8.59 -11.48 12.01
C THR A 41 9.85 -10.69 11.72
N GLN A 42 9.90 -9.92 10.63
CA GLN A 42 11.04 -9.05 10.35
C GLN A 42 11.17 -7.98 11.42
N ALA A 43 12.39 -7.82 11.95
CA ALA A 43 12.70 -6.72 12.83
C ALA A 43 12.32 -5.41 12.14
N ALA A 44 11.44 -4.63 12.78
CA ALA A 44 11.08 -3.32 12.28
C ALA A 44 12.31 -2.40 12.39
N CYS A 45 12.72 -1.79 11.29
CA CYS A 45 13.78 -0.78 11.30
C CYS A 45 13.39 0.44 12.15
N CYS A 46 12.12 0.82 12.08
CA CYS A 46 11.39 1.71 12.96
C CYS A 46 9.90 1.46 12.76
N HIS A 47 9.05 2.11 13.55
CA HIS A 47 7.60 1.92 13.47
C HIS A 47 7.07 2.05 12.04
N GLY A 48 6.36 1.04 11.55
CA GLY A 48 5.76 0.97 10.22
C GLY A 48 6.74 0.88 9.05
N LEU A 49 8.04 0.72 9.28
CA LEU A 49 9.05 0.59 8.24
C LEU A 49 9.62 -0.82 8.22
N LYS A 50 9.57 -1.47 7.06
CA LYS A 50 10.07 -2.81 6.79
C LYS A 50 11.10 -2.78 5.66
N GLN A 51 12.22 -3.46 5.83
CA GLN A 51 13.24 -3.58 4.81
C GLN A 51 13.39 -5.06 4.40
N ARG A 52 13.00 -5.37 3.17
CA ARG A 52 13.16 -6.71 2.59
C ARG A 52 14.36 -6.77 1.64
N PHE A 53 14.67 -5.67 0.98
CA PHE A 53 15.77 -5.55 0.03
C PHE A 53 16.74 -4.47 0.48
N PRO A 54 18.04 -4.57 0.14
CA PRO A 54 19.04 -3.63 0.65
C PRO A 54 18.82 -2.19 0.12
N ASP A 55 18.25 -2.06 -1.08
CA ASP A 55 18.09 -0.80 -1.81
C ASP A 55 16.71 -0.16 -1.69
N ARG A 56 15.75 -0.82 -1.00
CA ARG A 56 14.36 -0.33 -0.89
C ARG A 56 13.71 -0.68 0.42
N VAL A 57 12.77 0.17 0.82
CA VAL A 57 11.99 -0.02 2.04
C VAL A 57 10.49 0.16 1.77
N LEU A 58 9.70 -0.60 2.52
CA LEU A 58 8.27 -0.46 2.63
C LEU A 58 7.96 0.42 3.84
N VAL A 59 7.15 1.46 3.66
CA VAL A 59 6.57 2.27 4.73
C VAL A 59 5.07 2.02 4.75
N MET A 60 4.61 1.40 5.81
CA MET A 60 3.20 1.12 6.02
C MET A 60 2.53 2.38 6.57
N VAL A 61 1.71 3.04 5.77
CA VAL A 61 1.11 4.35 6.09
C VAL A 61 -0.38 4.28 6.39
N HIS A 62 -1.02 3.16 6.08
CA HIS A 62 -2.42 2.88 6.34
C HIS A 62 -2.64 1.38 6.56
N ASP A 63 -3.73 1.01 7.24
CA ASP A 63 -4.08 -0.38 7.55
C ASP A 63 -5.47 -0.77 7.03
N GLN A 64 -6.07 0.06 6.16
CA GLN A 64 -7.38 -0.19 5.58
C GLN A 64 -7.32 -0.04 4.05
N CYS A 65 -8.27 -0.69 3.37
CA CYS A 65 -8.48 -0.62 1.94
C CYS A 65 -9.96 -0.36 1.63
N ALA A 66 -10.25 0.27 0.49
CA ALA A 66 -11.62 0.41 0.01
C ALA A 66 -12.25 -0.94 -0.36
N MET A 67 -11.41 -1.92 -0.70
CA MET A 67 -11.78 -3.31 -0.94
C MET A 67 -10.68 -4.23 -0.42
N ALA A 68 -11.05 -5.22 0.38
CA ALA A 68 -10.13 -6.25 0.86
C ALA A 68 -9.91 -7.30 -0.24
N CYS A 69 -8.87 -7.11 -1.05
CA CYS A 69 -8.55 -8.01 -2.16
C CYS A 69 -8.29 -9.43 -1.68
N ARG A 70 -8.94 -10.43 -2.28
CA ARG A 70 -8.83 -11.83 -1.83
C ARG A 70 -7.42 -12.41 -2.02
N HIS A 71 -6.70 -11.96 -3.05
CA HIS A 71 -5.31 -12.32 -3.33
C HIS A 71 -4.27 -11.50 -2.53
N CYS A 72 -4.71 -10.64 -1.59
CA CYS A 72 -3.80 -9.77 -0.86
C CYS A 72 -2.92 -10.58 0.11
N THR A 73 -1.61 -10.46 -0.02
CA THR A 73 -0.64 -11.11 0.87
C THR A 73 -0.66 -10.52 2.29
N ARG A 74 -1.27 -9.34 2.47
CA ARG A 74 -1.38 -8.64 3.76
C ARG A 74 -2.81 -8.59 4.28
N LYS A 75 -3.73 -9.41 3.76
CA LYS A 75 -5.14 -9.37 4.20
C LYS A 75 -5.30 -9.62 5.71
N GLY A 76 -4.45 -10.45 6.30
CA GLY A 76 -4.41 -10.70 7.75
C GLY A 76 -3.91 -9.54 8.60
N LEU A 77 -3.30 -8.53 7.99
CA LEU A 77 -2.78 -7.34 8.69
C LEU A 77 -3.73 -6.14 8.61
N LEU A 78 -4.84 -6.24 7.86
CA LEU A 78 -5.80 -5.15 7.76
C LEU A 78 -6.44 -4.87 9.13
N GLY A 79 -6.44 -3.60 9.53
CA GLY A 79 -6.96 -3.14 10.82
C GLY A 79 -6.03 -3.39 12.02
N THR A 80 -4.93 -4.14 11.86
CA THR A 80 -4.02 -4.50 12.95
C THR A 80 -2.57 -4.09 12.69
N ALA A 81 -2.25 -3.64 11.48
CA ALA A 81 -0.90 -3.36 11.07
C ALA A 81 -0.25 -2.22 11.86
N ASP A 82 1.05 -2.41 12.13
CA ASP A 82 1.92 -1.35 12.62
C ASP A 82 2.18 -0.35 11.49
N VAL A 83 1.56 0.83 11.56
CA VAL A 83 1.59 1.83 10.50
C VAL A 83 2.05 3.20 11.01
N VAL A 84 2.71 3.95 10.16
CA VAL A 84 3.15 5.32 10.42
C VAL A 84 1.94 6.26 10.48
N ARG A 85 1.52 6.66 11.68
CA ARG A 85 0.31 7.48 11.90
C ARG A 85 0.61 8.91 12.32
N THR A 86 1.66 9.12 13.08
CA THR A 86 1.96 10.43 13.70
C THR A 86 3.08 11.16 12.96
N PRO A 87 3.14 12.51 13.06
CA PRO A 87 4.27 13.28 12.51
C PRO A 87 5.63 12.83 13.06
N SER A 88 5.70 12.44 14.33
CA SER A 88 6.92 11.92 14.94
C SER A 88 7.38 10.63 14.28
N GLN A 89 6.46 9.70 14.03
CA GLN A 89 6.77 8.44 13.31
C GLN A 89 7.23 8.70 11.87
N VAL A 90 6.62 9.66 11.17
CA VAL A 90 7.09 10.10 9.85
C VAL A 90 8.53 10.62 9.93
N THR A 91 8.81 11.47 10.92
CA THR A 91 10.16 12.01 11.12
C THR A 91 11.17 10.90 11.38
N GLN A 92 10.83 9.90 12.20
CA GLN A 92 11.68 8.75 12.48
C GLN A 92 11.95 7.91 11.23
N ALA A 93 10.89 7.62 10.43
CA ALA A 93 11.03 6.88 9.18
C ALA A 93 11.92 7.61 8.16
N VAL A 94 11.72 8.92 8.01
CA VAL A 94 12.56 9.76 7.13
C VAL A 94 14.01 9.82 7.63
N ALA A 95 14.22 9.97 8.94
CA ALA A 95 15.56 9.98 9.53
C ALA A 95 16.27 8.64 9.33
N TRP A 96 15.53 7.53 9.48
CA TRP A 96 16.08 6.20 9.24
C TRP A 96 16.53 6.05 7.77
N VAL A 97 15.66 6.39 6.81
CA VAL A 97 16.00 6.34 5.37
C VAL A 97 17.21 7.23 5.06
N ARG A 98 17.26 8.44 5.63
CA ARG A 98 18.39 9.36 5.45
C ARG A 98 19.71 8.77 5.94
N ALA A 99 19.68 8.02 7.04
CA ALA A 99 20.86 7.38 7.61
C ALA A 99 21.32 6.12 6.83
N HIS A 100 20.53 5.67 5.84
CA HIS A 100 20.80 4.47 5.05
C HIS A 100 20.94 4.85 3.56
N PRO A 101 22.08 5.37 3.12
CA PRO A 101 22.27 5.90 1.77
C PRO A 101 22.15 4.86 0.65
N GLN A 102 22.26 3.58 0.98
CA GLN A 102 22.01 2.46 0.06
C GLN A 102 20.53 2.32 -0.31
N VAL A 103 19.60 2.88 0.47
CA VAL A 103 18.19 2.88 0.15
C VAL A 103 17.91 3.90 -0.94
N ARG A 104 17.42 3.42 -2.09
CA ARG A 104 17.13 4.19 -3.29
C ARG A 104 15.66 4.35 -3.56
N GLU A 105 14.83 3.45 -3.01
CA GLU A 105 13.38 3.47 -3.20
C GLU A 105 12.64 3.40 -1.87
N VAL A 106 11.54 4.15 -1.79
CA VAL A 106 10.54 4.04 -0.73
C VAL A 106 9.20 3.67 -1.34
N LEU A 107 8.60 2.57 -0.87
CA LEU A 107 7.24 2.16 -1.21
C LEU A 107 6.29 2.52 -0.08
N LEU A 108 5.41 3.48 -0.30
CA LEU A 108 4.28 3.79 0.57
C LEU A 108 3.16 2.78 0.30
N SER A 109 2.76 2.00 1.30
CA SER A 109 1.76 0.94 1.19
C SER A 109 1.17 0.60 2.57
N GLY A 110 0.91 -0.67 2.82
CA GLY A 110 0.23 -1.20 4.01
C GLY A 110 -1.14 -1.72 3.62
N GLY A 111 -2.21 -1.02 4.01
CA GLY A 111 -3.47 -1.00 3.30
C GLY A 111 -3.34 -0.10 2.06
N ASP A 112 -4.34 0.69 1.75
CA ASP A 112 -4.26 1.57 0.57
C ASP A 112 -3.89 3.01 0.97
N PRO A 113 -2.69 3.52 0.61
CA PRO A 113 -2.26 4.88 0.94
C PRO A 113 -3.19 5.97 0.41
N MET A 114 -3.91 5.71 -0.69
CA MET A 114 -4.84 6.69 -1.25
C MET A 114 -6.11 6.88 -0.42
N LEU A 115 -6.34 6.08 0.64
CA LEU A 115 -7.39 6.38 1.62
C LEU A 115 -7.00 7.47 2.62
N LEU A 116 -5.73 7.85 2.67
CA LEU A 116 -5.30 9.04 3.42
C LEU A 116 -5.88 10.31 2.78
N SER A 117 -6.08 11.36 3.57
CA SER A 117 -6.39 12.68 3.00
C SER A 117 -5.26 13.18 2.10
N ASP A 118 -5.59 14.03 1.11
CA ASP A 118 -4.59 14.60 0.18
C ASP A 118 -3.44 15.26 0.92
N ARG A 119 -3.77 16.06 1.94
CA ARG A 119 -2.78 16.73 2.79
C ARG A 119 -1.80 15.73 3.40
N ARG A 120 -2.30 14.61 3.92
CA ARG A 120 -1.46 13.61 4.58
C ARG A 120 -0.62 12.83 3.59
N LEU A 121 -1.23 12.36 2.49
CA LEU A 121 -0.53 11.62 1.44
C LEU A 121 0.57 12.46 0.80
N THR A 122 0.25 13.69 0.38
CA THR A 122 1.23 14.59 -0.23
C THR A 122 2.33 15.01 0.74
N GLY A 123 2.00 15.16 2.04
CA GLY A 123 2.98 15.42 3.08
C GLY A 123 4.00 14.29 3.23
N LEU A 124 3.53 13.04 3.26
CA LEU A 124 4.39 11.84 3.29
C LEU A 124 5.28 11.76 2.05
N VAL A 125 4.68 11.91 0.88
CA VAL A 125 5.41 11.88 -0.40
C VAL A 125 6.52 12.93 -0.42
N ARG A 126 6.22 14.18 -0.06
CA ARG A 126 7.22 15.26 0.00
C ARG A 126 8.34 14.96 0.98
N ALA A 127 8.00 14.43 2.17
CA ALA A 127 8.99 14.14 3.21
C ALA A 127 10.07 13.15 2.72
N PHE A 128 9.68 12.14 1.93
CA PHE A 128 10.64 11.21 1.33
C PHE A 128 11.26 11.75 0.04
N ALA A 129 10.49 12.35 -0.86
CA ALA A 129 10.98 12.85 -2.15
C ALA A 129 12.08 13.92 -2.02
N CYS A 130 12.12 14.64 -0.88
CA CYS A 130 13.18 15.60 -0.58
C CYS A 130 14.54 14.93 -0.26
N LEU A 131 14.58 13.61 -0.04
CA LEU A 131 15.84 12.92 0.23
C LEU A 131 16.64 12.76 -1.08
N PRO A 132 17.89 13.27 -1.13
CA PRO A 132 18.67 13.31 -2.38
C PRO A 132 19.03 11.91 -2.88
N GLN A 133 19.27 10.96 -1.97
CA GLN A 133 19.63 9.58 -2.31
C GLN A 133 18.50 8.76 -2.93
N LEU A 134 17.24 9.16 -2.74
CA LEU A 134 16.12 8.41 -3.32
C LEU A 134 15.96 8.70 -4.81
N ASP A 135 15.80 7.65 -5.59
CA ASP A 135 15.43 7.70 -7.01
C ASP A 135 13.93 7.67 -7.20
N ALA A 136 13.22 6.95 -6.31
CA ALA A 136 11.77 6.77 -6.42
C ALA A 136 11.07 6.77 -5.07
N VAL A 137 9.88 7.40 -5.05
CA VAL A 137 8.85 7.24 -4.02
C VAL A 137 7.64 6.64 -4.71
N ARG A 138 7.35 5.37 -4.40
CA ARG A 138 6.23 4.64 -5.01
C ARG A 138 5.03 4.64 -4.09
N ILE A 139 3.86 4.79 -4.65
CA ILE A 139 2.55 4.66 -3.96
C ILE A 139 1.92 3.39 -4.48
N GLY A 140 1.87 2.34 -3.66
CA GLY A 140 1.20 1.09 -3.97
C GLY A 140 -0.29 1.20 -3.63
N THR A 141 -1.16 1.26 -4.64
CA THR A 141 -2.60 1.49 -4.44
C THR A 141 -3.45 0.75 -5.45
N ARG A 142 -4.67 0.38 -5.05
CA ARG A 142 -5.73 -0.05 -5.96
C ARG A 142 -6.87 0.96 -6.08
N ALA A 143 -6.76 2.13 -5.45
CA ALA A 143 -7.80 3.15 -5.53
C ALA A 143 -8.21 3.52 -6.97
N PRO A 144 -7.31 3.60 -7.98
CA PRO A 144 -7.74 3.84 -9.37
C PRO A 144 -8.76 2.81 -9.90
N VAL A 145 -8.75 1.59 -9.35
CA VAL A 145 -9.64 0.49 -9.72
C VAL A 145 -10.84 0.39 -8.78
N THR A 146 -10.60 0.43 -7.47
CA THR A 146 -11.62 0.14 -6.45
C THR A 146 -12.42 1.37 -6.02
N LEU A 147 -11.86 2.57 -6.18
CA LEU A 147 -12.42 3.85 -5.77
C LEU A 147 -11.96 4.97 -6.73
N PRO A 148 -12.26 4.90 -8.05
CA PRO A 148 -11.69 5.82 -9.05
C PRO A 148 -11.97 7.29 -8.78
N MET A 149 -13.09 7.63 -8.13
CA MET A 149 -13.42 9.00 -7.72
C MET A 149 -12.41 9.60 -6.74
N ARG A 150 -11.54 8.78 -6.14
CA ARG A 150 -10.46 9.24 -5.28
C ARG A 150 -9.31 9.88 -6.06
N VAL A 151 -9.19 9.57 -7.34
CA VAL A 151 -8.15 10.12 -8.22
C VAL A 151 -8.68 11.41 -8.84
N THR A 152 -8.48 12.53 -8.15
CA THR A 152 -8.88 13.85 -8.63
C THR A 152 -7.74 14.54 -9.35
N PRO A 153 -8.04 15.52 -10.26
CA PRO A 153 -7.01 16.33 -10.91
C PRO A 153 -6.09 17.04 -9.91
N GLU A 154 -6.64 17.53 -8.80
CA GLU A 154 -5.90 18.24 -7.76
C GLU A 154 -4.90 17.31 -7.07
N LEU A 155 -5.32 16.08 -6.73
CA LEU A 155 -4.43 15.07 -6.15
C LEU A 155 -3.34 14.67 -7.15
N ALA A 156 -3.71 14.39 -8.40
CA ALA A 156 -2.77 14.03 -9.44
C ALA A 156 -1.71 15.12 -9.65
N HIS A 157 -2.12 16.38 -9.71
CA HIS A 157 -1.22 17.52 -9.80
C HIS A 157 -0.29 17.61 -8.58
N ALA A 158 -0.83 17.49 -7.36
CA ALA A 158 -0.05 17.59 -6.13
C ALA A 158 1.00 16.47 -5.98
N LEU A 159 0.69 15.26 -6.47
CA LEU A 159 1.64 14.14 -6.51
C LEU A 159 2.67 14.29 -7.64
N GLY A 160 2.28 14.86 -8.78
CA GLY A 160 3.13 15.06 -9.94
C GLY A 160 4.18 16.17 -9.81
N VAL A 161 4.19 16.94 -8.72
CA VAL A 161 5.19 18.00 -8.48
C VAL A 161 6.62 17.46 -8.40
N SER A 162 6.79 16.22 -7.94
CA SER A 162 8.10 15.57 -7.90
C SER A 162 8.22 14.48 -8.96
N LYS A 163 9.27 14.55 -9.79
CA LYS A 163 9.59 13.53 -10.81
C LYS A 163 9.99 12.18 -10.22
N LYS A 164 10.18 12.08 -8.89
CA LYS A 164 10.50 10.82 -8.21
C LYS A 164 9.25 10.01 -7.85
N VAL A 165 8.04 10.56 -8.02
CA VAL A 165 6.80 9.92 -7.58
C VAL A 165 6.26 9.00 -8.66
N TRP A 166 5.93 7.76 -8.26
CA TRP A 166 5.34 6.74 -9.10
C TRP A 166 4.10 6.17 -8.42
N VAL A 167 3.03 5.98 -9.18
CA VAL A 167 1.83 5.28 -8.71
C VAL A 167 1.82 3.89 -9.32
N ASN A 168 1.90 2.88 -8.45
CA ASN A 168 1.82 1.49 -8.82
C ASN A 168 0.41 0.98 -8.55
N THR A 169 -0.30 0.59 -9.59
CA THR A 169 -1.65 0.01 -9.47
C THR A 169 -1.73 -1.33 -10.18
N GLN A 170 -2.76 -2.10 -9.82
CA GLN A 170 -3.00 -3.43 -10.35
C GLN A 170 -4.43 -3.52 -10.89
N PHE A 171 -4.54 -3.87 -12.16
CA PHE A 171 -5.79 -4.19 -12.84
C PHE A 171 -5.86 -5.70 -13.01
N ASN A 172 -6.88 -6.34 -12.47
CA ASN A 172 -7.02 -7.81 -12.50
C ASN A 172 -8.12 -8.25 -13.47
N HIS A 173 -8.84 -7.30 -14.06
CA HIS A 173 -9.89 -7.53 -15.05
C HIS A 173 -10.01 -6.30 -15.95
N VAL A 174 -10.38 -6.49 -17.21
CA VAL A 174 -10.69 -5.46 -18.22
C VAL A 174 -12.18 -5.21 -18.30
#